data_4e46a9654ebc011671a1e4e917ed3b68
#
_entry.id   4e46a9654ebc011671a1e4e917ed3b68
#
_cell.length_a   1.000
_cell.length_b   1.000
_cell.length_c   1.000
_cell.angle_alpha   90.00
_cell.angle_beta   90.00
_cell.angle_gamma   90.00
#
_symmetry.space_group_name_H-M   'P 1'
#
loop_
_entity.id
_entity.type
_entity.pdbx_description
1 polymer ?
#
loop_
_entity_poly.entity_id
_entity_poly.type
_entity_poly.pdbx_seq_one_letter_code
_entity_poly.pdbx_strand_id
1 'polypeptide(L)'
;SIVGLPALGALILTPVFGSLVDSKGKADNIMIIGAAMLIFVHLTYSIPSINGWWVATVLMIILGIAFSLVPSAMWPSVAKIFPAHQLGTAYALIFFIQNIGLWGVPNLIGWIQKEFCISETINGVNQYDYTIPMLVFTGFATLSLVIGLLLKVANKKYGYGLEKANIEKK
;
A
#
# COMPACT_ATOMS: atom_id res chain seq x y z
N SER A 1 -12.12 -15.85 8.77
CA SER A 1 -10.68 -16.07 8.59
C SER A 1 -9.94 -14.73 8.69
N ILE A 2 -8.79 -14.72 9.34
CA ILE A 2 -7.94 -13.53 9.57
C ILE A 2 -7.52 -12.87 8.24
N VAL A 3 -7.41 -13.65 7.17
CA VAL A 3 -7.01 -13.20 5.82
C VAL A 3 -7.96 -12.15 5.22
N GLY A 4 -9.22 -12.12 5.64
CA GLY A 4 -10.19 -11.13 5.18
C GLY A 4 -10.10 -9.77 5.88
N LEU A 5 -9.38 -9.65 7.00
CA LEU A 5 -9.31 -8.42 7.80
C LEU A 5 -8.77 -7.20 7.02
N PRO A 6 -7.71 -7.30 6.20
CA PRO A 6 -7.23 -6.17 5.42
C PRO A 6 -8.28 -5.63 4.44
N ALA A 7 -9.03 -6.53 3.77
CA ALA A 7 -10.06 -6.14 2.81
C ALA A 7 -11.25 -5.46 3.50
N LEU A 8 -11.71 -5.99 4.64
CA LEU A 8 -12.75 -5.37 5.46
C LEU A 8 -12.28 -4.03 6.03
N GLY A 9 -11.05 -3.97 6.52
CA GLY A 9 -10.43 -2.73 6.98
C GLY A 9 -10.41 -1.67 5.88
N ALA A 10 -9.98 -2.04 4.67
CA ALA A 10 -9.95 -1.14 3.53
C ALA A 10 -11.36 -0.64 3.17
N LEU A 11 -12.36 -1.51 3.15
CA LEU A 11 -13.75 -1.14 2.83
C LEU A 11 -14.31 -0.10 3.80
N ILE A 12 -14.06 -0.27 5.10
CA ILE A 12 -14.61 0.61 6.15
C ILE A 12 -13.78 1.89 6.31
N LEU A 13 -12.44 1.76 6.30
CA LEU A 13 -11.55 2.86 6.66
C LEU A 13 -11.25 3.80 5.49
N THR A 14 -11.35 3.35 4.23
CA THR A 14 -11.07 4.22 3.08
C THR A 14 -11.99 5.45 3.04
N PRO A 15 -13.32 5.36 3.25
CA PRO A 15 -14.17 6.55 3.33
C PRO A 15 -13.80 7.46 4.52
N VAL A 16 -13.43 6.87 5.66
CA VAL A 16 -13.03 7.63 6.87
C VAL A 16 -11.76 8.43 6.60
N PHE A 17 -10.74 7.78 6.06
CA PHE A 17 -9.48 8.45 5.71
C PHE A 17 -9.64 9.41 4.53
N GLY A 18 -10.51 9.11 3.57
CA GLY A 18 -10.88 10.04 2.51
C GLY A 18 -11.44 11.35 3.08
N SER A 19 -12.43 11.25 3.99
CA SER A 19 -12.98 12.40 4.69
C SER A 19 -11.93 13.17 5.51
N LEU A 20 -10.96 12.44 6.11
CA LEU A 20 -9.84 13.06 6.83
C LEU A 20 -8.94 13.86 5.88
N VAL A 21 -8.60 13.31 4.73
CA VAL A 21 -7.81 13.99 3.68
C VAL A 21 -8.56 15.21 3.17
N ASP A 22 -9.87 15.08 2.92
CA ASP A 22 -10.70 16.17 2.40
C ASP A 22 -10.82 17.32 3.40
N SER A 23 -10.89 17.03 4.70
CA SER A 23 -11.07 18.03 5.76
C SER A 23 -9.76 18.64 6.28
N LYS A 24 -8.68 17.87 6.31
CA LYS A 24 -7.40 18.29 6.89
C LYS A 24 -6.28 18.48 5.87
N GLY A 25 -6.42 17.94 4.67
CA GLY A 25 -5.34 17.90 3.68
C GLY A 25 -4.23 16.93 4.08
N LYS A 26 -2.98 17.32 3.79
CA LYS A 26 -1.75 16.56 4.09
C LYS A 26 -1.71 15.19 3.41
N ALA A 27 -2.24 15.10 2.19
CA ALA A 27 -2.35 13.87 1.43
C ALA A 27 -0.98 13.19 1.22
N ASP A 28 0.06 13.96 0.95
CA ASP A 28 1.45 13.49 0.83
C ASP A 28 1.95 12.79 2.11
N ASN A 29 1.69 13.37 3.28
CA ASN A 29 2.09 12.75 4.55
C ASN A 29 1.32 11.46 4.83
N ILE A 30 0.03 11.40 4.50
CA ILE A 30 -0.81 10.21 4.69
C ILE A 30 -0.32 9.06 3.82
N MET A 31 0.06 9.32 2.55
CA MET A 31 0.68 8.32 1.68
C MET A 31 2.02 7.81 2.23
N ILE A 32 2.87 8.69 2.76
CA ILE A 32 4.15 8.32 3.38
C ILE A 32 3.93 7.45 4.61
N ILE A 33 2.99 7.81 5.48
CA ILE A 33 2.64 7.01 6.67
C ILE A 33 2.14 5.62 6.25
N GLY A 34 1.24 5.54 5.27
CA GLY A 34 0.75 4.27 4.74
C GLY A 34 1.88 3.38 4.20
N ALA A 35 2.81 3.95 3.42
CA ALA A 35 3.97 3.23 2.90
C ALA A 35 4.90 2.75 4.02
N ALA A 36 5.16 3.57 5.04
CA ALA A 36 5.96 3.19 6.20
C ALA A 36 5.32 2.04 6.99
N MET A 37 3.99 2.06 7.17
CA MET A 37 3.26 0.97 7.81
C MET A 37 3.35 -0.33 6.99
N LEU A 38 3.30 -0.27 5.66
CA LEU A 38 3.49 -1.43 4.79
C LEU A 38 4.88 -2.03 4.94
N ILE A 39 5.93 -1.20 4.99
CA ILE A 39 7.31 -1.66 5.25
C ILE A 39 7.37 -2.38 6.61
N PHE A 40 6.84 -1.77 7.65
CA PHE A 40 6.83 -2.35 8.98
C PHE A 40 6.15 -3.72 9.02
N VAL A 41 4.98 -3.84 8.42
CA VAL A 41 4.21 -5.10 8.40
C VAL A 41 4.96 -6.21 7.64
N HIS A 42 5.39 -5.93 6.41
CA HIS A 42 6.04 -6.96 5.59
C HIS A 42 7.43 -7.34 6.13
N LEU A 43 8.17 -6.36 6.66
CA LEU A 43 9.45 -6.62 7.30
C LEU A 43 9.28 -7.48 8.56
N THR A 44 8.24 -7.24 9.37
CA THR A 44 7.94 -8.06 10.55
C THR A 44 7.54 -9.49 10.14
N TYR A 45 6.73 -9.64 9.09
CA TYR A 45 6.38 -10.97 8.56
C TYR A 45 7.57 -11.72 7.94
N SER A 46 8.63 -11.03 7.53
CA SER A 46 9.83 -11.68 7.01
C SER A 46 10.71 -12.33 8.09
N ILE A 47 10.40 -12.12 9.37
CA ILE A 47 11.16 -12.68 10.50
C ILE A 47 10.52 -13.98 10.97
N PRO A 48 11.10 -15.17 10.69
CA PRO A 48 10.48 -16.47 11.01
C PRO A 48 10.24 -16.69 12.51
N SER A 49 11.00 -16.02 13.38
CA SER A 49 10.87 -16.12 14.84
C SER A 49 9.58 -15.50 15.37
N ILE A 50 8.92 -14.63 14.58
CA ILE A 50 7.70 -13.91 14.97
C ILE A 50 6.50 -14.61 14.33
N ASN A 51 6.06 -15.74 14.90
CA ASN A 51 5.02 -16.60 14.34
C ASN A 51 3.75 -16.75 15.20
N GLY A 52 3.58 -15.90 16.22
CA GLY A 52 2.41 -15.92 17.10
C GLY A 52 1.13 -15.49 16.36
N TRP A 53 0.01 -16.21 16.51
CA TRP A 53 -1.27 -15.87 15.89
C TRP A 53 -1.79 -14.47 16.27
N TRP A 54 -1.51 -14.00 17.48
CA TRP A 54 -1.81 -12.65 17.93
C TRP A 54 -1.04 -11.61 17.13
N VAL A 55 0.25 -11.85 16.89
CA VAL A 55 1.08 -10.96 16.08
C VAL A 55 0.54 -10.88 14.65
N ALA A 56 0.20 -12.03 14.07
CA ALA A 56 -0.40 -12.08 12.73
C ALA A 56 -1.70 -11.27 12.67
N THR A 57 -2.57 -11.37 13.69
CA THR A 57 -3.82 -10.61 13.74
C THR A 57 -3.56 -9.09 13.81
N VAL A 58 -2.66 -8.66 14.68
CA VAL A 58 -2.29 -7.23 14.80
C VAL A 58 -1.71 -6.69 13.50
N LEU A 59 -0.79 -7.43 12.89
CA LEU A 59 -0.18 -7.04 11.62
C LEU A 59 -1.21 -6.98 10.47
N MET A 60 -2.20 -7.88 10.43
CA MET A 60 -3.29 -7.83 9.45
C MET A 60 -4.18 -6.60 9.65
N ILE A 61 -4.43 -6.17 10.89
CA ILE A 61 -5.15 -4.93 11.17
C ILE A 61 -4.34 -3.72 10.68
N ILE A 62 -3.05 -3.67 11.01
CA ILE A 62 -2.16 -2.59 10.55
C ILE A 62 -2.08 -2.56 9.02
N LEU A 63 -2.02 -3.74 8.37
CA LEU A 63 -2.05 -3.88 6.93
C LEU A 63 -3.34 -3.29 6.33
N GLY A 64 -4.50 -3.59 6.91
CA GLY A 64 -5.79 -3.04 6.49
C GLY A 64 -5.85 -1.51 6.60
N ILE A 65 -5.30 -0.95 7.67
CA ILE A 65 -5.18 0.50 7.83
C ILE A 65 -4.27 1.09 6.74
N ALA A 66 -3.09 0.52 6.52
CA ALA A 66 -2.15 0.99 5.51
C ALA A 66 -2.74 0.93 4.09
N PHE A 67 -3.46 -0.15 3.77
CA PHE A 67 -4.18 -0.34 2.50
C PHE A 67 -5.29 0.69 2.28
N SER A 68 -5.84 1.26 3.34
CA SER A 68 -6.87 2.30 3.26
C SER A 68 -6.27 3.69 3.10
N LEU A 69 -5.14 3.96 3.77
CA LEU A 69 -4.51 5.28 3.79
C LEU A 69 -4.01 5.71 2.41
N VAL A 70 -3.32 4.82 1.70
CA VAL A 70 -2.68 5.17 0.42
C VAL A 70 -3.72 5.55 -0.64
N PRO A 71 -4.74 4.73 -0.97
CA PRO A 71 -5.74 5.11 -1.97
C PRO A 71 -6.55 6.34 -1.58
N SER A 72 -6.93 6.47 -0.30
CA SER A 72 -7.73 7.60 0.19
C SER A 72 -7.04 8.95 -0.01
N ALA A 73 -5.71 8.97 0.02
CA ALA A 73 -4.91 10.17 -0.24
C ALA A 73 -4.51 10.31 -1.71
N MET A 74 -4.23 9.21 -2.41
CA MET A 74 -3.75 9.21 -3.79
C MET A 74 -4.80 9.73 -4.77
N TRP A 75 -6.03 9.20 -4.73
CA TRP A 75 -7.05 9.55 -5.71
C TRP A 75 -7.43 11.04 -5.71
N PRO A 76 -7.67 11.69 -4.56
CA PRO A 76 -7.90 13.14 -4.54
C PRO A 76 -6.68 13.95 -4.97
N SER A 77 -5.45 13.45 -4.74
CA SER A 77 -4.21 14.13 -5.10
C SER A 77 -4.05 14.26 -6.62
N VAL A 78 -4.50 13.27 -7.40
CA VAL A 78 -4.46 13.34 -8.87
C VAL A 78 -5.24 14.55 -9.38
N ALA A 79 -6.42 14.80 -8.82
CA ALA A 79 -7.25 15.96 -9.20
C ALA A 79 -6.63 17.32 -8.83
N LYS A 80 -5.69 17.35 -7.88
CA LYS A 80 -4.93 18.56 -7.54
C LYS A 80 -3.72 18.79 -8.43
N ILE A 81 -3.13 17.73 -8.95
CA ILE A 81 -1.91 17.77 -9.76
C ILE A 81 -2.24 18.06 -11.22
N PHE A 82 -3.32 17.49 -11.75
CA PHE A 82 -3.68 17.55 -13.17
C PHE A 82 -4.88 18.47 -13.41
N PRO A 83 -4.88 19.28 -14.49
CA PRO A 83 -6.03 20.08 -14.89
C PRO A 83 -7.20 19.17 -15.32
N ALA A 84 -8.43 19.68 -15.20
CA ALA A 84 -9.65 18.91 -15.44
C ALA A 84 -9.71 18.17 -16.79
N HIS A 85 -9.18 18.81 -17.86
CA HIS A 85 -9.18 18.21 -19.19
C HIS A 85 -8.18 17.05 -19.36
N GLN A 86 -7.25 16.84 -18.43
CA GLN A 86 -6.25 15.76 -18.44
C GLN A 86 -6.57 14.66 -17.42
N LEU A 87 -7.55 14.83 -16.55
CA LEU A 87 -7.85 13.88 -15.48
C LEU A 87 -8.19 12.48 -16.00
N GLY A 88 -8.94 12.39 -17.11
CA GLY A 88 -9.26 11.10 -17.71
C GLY A 88 -8.01 10.32 -18.13
N THR A 89 -7.07 10.98 -18.78
CA THR A 89 -5.79 10.39 -19.20
C THR A 89 -4.92 10.02 -17.99
N ALA A 90 -4.85 10.90 -16.99
CA ALA A 90 -4.08 10.64 -15.77
C ALA A 90 -4.60 9.41 -15.02
N TYR A 91 -5.91 9.31 -14.81
CA TYR A 91 -6.53 8.13 -14.18
C TYR A 91 -6.35 6.87 -15.03
N ALA A 92 -6.53 6.95 -16.35
CA ALA A 92 -6.33 5.80 -17.25
C ALA A 92 -4.89 5.26 -17.16
N LEU A 93 -3.89 6.13 -17.12
CA LEU A 93 -2.48 5.74 -16.97
C LEU A 93 -2.21 5.09 -15.60
N ILE A 94 -2.77 5.63 -14.52
CA ILE A 94 -2.64 5.06 -13.17
C ILE A 94 -3.27 3.67 -13.14
N PHE A 95 -4.49 3.49 -13.68
CA PHE A 95 -5.15 2.19 -13.75
C PHE A 95 -4.39 1.20 -14.63
N PHE A 96 -3.80 1.66 -15.74
CA PHE A 96 -2.98 0.81 -16.59
C PHE A 96 -1.77 0.25 -15.82
N ILE A 97 -1.01 1.12 -15.14
CA ILE A 97 0.14 0.72 -14.32
C ILE A 97 -0.30 -0.20 -13.17
N GLN A 98 -1.42 0.13 -12.51
CA GLN A 98 -1.99 -0.70 -11.44
C GLN A 98 -2.34 -2.11 -11.94
N ASN A 99 -2.94 -2.25 -13.11
CA ASN A 99 -3.28 -3.56 -13.68
C ASN A 99 -2.03 -4.38 -14.05
N ILE A 100 -0.96 -3.75 -14.53
CA ILE A 100 0.34 -4.43 -14.70
C ILE A 100 0.82 -4.99 -13.36
N GLY A 101 0.73 -4.20 -12.28
CA GLY A 101 1.08 -4.66 -10.93
C GLY A 101 0.19 -5.80 -10.43
N LEU A 102 -1.12 -5.70 -10.62
CA LEU A 102 -2.10 -6.73 -10.21
C LEU A 102 -1.89 -8.06 -10.95
N TRP A 103 -1.45 -8.02 -12.19
CA TRP A 103 -1.07 -9.21 -12.95
C TRP A 103 0.35 -9.69 -12.60
N GLY A 104 1.32 -8.79 -12.60
CA GLY A 104 2.74 -9.15 -12.54
C GLY A 104 3.18 -9.59 -11.14
N VAL A 105 2.72 -8.90 -10.08
CA VAL A 105 3.18 -9.20 -8.71
C VAL A 105 2.75 -10.59 -8.24
N PRO A 106 1.50 -11.05 -8.41
CA PRO A 106 1.11 -12.42 -8.04
C PRO A 106 1.89 -13.49 -8.83
N ASN A 107 2.14 -13.26 -10.14
CA ASN A 107 2.95 -14.18 -10.94
C ASN A 107 4.40 -14.24 -10.46
N LEU A 108 5.00 -13.09 -10.15
CA LEU A 108 6.36 -13.00 -9.60
C LEU A 108 6.45 -13.75 -8.26
N ILE A 109 5.50 -13.49 -7.35
CA ILE A 109 5.49 -14.15 -6.04
C ILE A 109 5.26 -15.66 -6.19
N GLY A 110 4.34 -16.10 -7.06
CA GLY A 110 4.12 -17.52 -7.34
C GLY A 110 5.37 -18.22 -7.88
N TRP A 111 6.09 -17.56 -8.78
CA TRP A 111 7.36 -18.08 -9.30
C TRP A 111 8.42 -18.16 -8.18
N ILE A 112 8.59 -17.10 -7.38
CA ILE A 112 9.53 -17.09 -6.23
C ILE A 112 9.18 -18.21 -5.25
N GLN A 113 7.91 -18.40 -4.92
CA GLN A 113 7.48 -19.45 -4.02
C GLN A 113 7.87 -20.84 -4.52
N LYS A 114 7.66 -21.10 -5.80
CA LYS A 114 7.96 -22.40 -6.41
C LYS A 114 9.46 -22.69 -6.46
N GLU A 115 10.28 -21.69 -6.80
CA GLU A 115 11.71 -21.90 -7.05
C GLU A 115 12.59 -21.76 -5.79
N PHE A 116 12.19 -20.91 -4.84
CA PHE A 116 13.08 -20.50 -3.76
C PHE A 116 12.53 -20.71 -2.35
N CYS A 117 11.25 -21.01 -2.19
CA CYS A 117 10.61 -21.01 -0.88
C CYS A 117 10.24 -22.40 -0.35
N ILE A 118 10.49 -23.47 -1.09
CA ILE A 118 10.21 -24.83 -0.61
C ILE A 118 11.27 -25.18 0.43
N SER A 119 10.87 -25.27 1.71
CA SER A 119 11.75 -25.63 2.82
C SER A 119 11.84 -27.13 3.01
N GLU A 120 10.68 -27.83 2.98
CA GLU A 120 10.59 -29.27 3.17
C GLU A 120 9.38 -29.82 2.40
N THR A 121 9.40 -31.14 2.12
CA THR A 121 8.23 -31.86 1.59
C THR A 121 7.84 -32.95 2.58
N ILE A 122 6.69 -32.77 3.25
CA ILE A 122 6.16 -33.72 4.25
C ILE A 122 4.95 -34.40 3.66
N ASN A 123 4.98 -35.73 3.59
CA ASN A 123 3.88 -36.56 3.02
C ASN A 123 3.42 -36.11 1.63
N GLY A 124 4.33 -35.66 0.76
CA GLY A 124 4.03 -35.17 -0.58
C GLY A 124 3.46 -33.74 -0.62
N VAL A 125 3.42 -33.02 0.51
CA VAL A 125 2.98 -31.62 0.60
C VAL A 125 4.18 -30.72 0.86
N ASN A 126 4.40 -29.75 -0.03
CA ASN A 126 5.48 -28.79 0.15
C ASN A 126 5.17 -27.81 1.28
N GLN A 127 6.14 -27.60 2.15
CA GLN A 127 6.15 -26.53 3.15
C GLN A 127 6.91 -25.35 2.57
N TYR A 128 6.37 -24.14 2.78
CA TYR A 128 6.94 -22.93 2.21
C TYR A 128 7.47 -21.99 3.28
N ASP A 129 8.67 -21.46 3.07
CA ASP A 129 9.22 -20.32 3.80
C ASP A 129 8.82 -19.02 3.07
N TYR A 130 8.03 -18.19 3.72
CA TYR A 130 7.54 -16.94 3.13
C TYR A 130 8.48 -15.74 3.34
N THR A 131 9.68 -15.94 3.89
CA THR A 131 10.63 -14.87 4.15
C THR A 131 10.95 -14.06 2.89
N ILE A 132 11.30 -14.76 1.79
CA ILE A 132 11.64 -14.10 0.51
C ILE A 132 10.46 -13.32 -0.07
N PRO A 133 9.24 -13.88 -0.20
CA PRO A 133 8.06 -13.12 -0.61
C PRO A 133 7.81 -11.85 0.22
N MET A 134 7.95 -11.94 1.53
CA MET A 134 7.75 -10.78 2.43
C MET A 134 8.82 -9.71 2.22
N LEU A 135 10.07 -10.09 1.97
CA LEU A 135 11.13 -9.16 1.61
C LEU A 135 10.89 -8.48 0.26
N VAL A 136 10.34 -9.19 -0.72
CA VAL A 136 9.94 -8.59 -2.01
C VAL A 136 8.84 -7.55 -1.81
N PHE A 137 7.81 -7.85 -1.01
CA PHE A 137 6.79 -6.85 -0.66
C PHE A 137 7.36 -5.67 0.13
N THR A 138 8.33 -5.91 1.02
CA THR A 138 9.07 -4.83 1.71
C THR A 138 9.80 -3.94 0.70
N GLY A 139 10.39 -4.51 -0.35
CA GLY A 139 11.04 -3.78 -1.44
C GLY A 139 10.05 -2.88 -2.18
N PHE A 140 8.86 -3.40 -2.56
CA PHE A 140 7.81 -2.58 -3.18
C PHE A 140 7.28 -1.47 -2.26
N ALA A 141 7.11 -1.77 -0.97
CA ALA A 141 6.70 -0.78 0.01
C ALA A 141 7.76 0.33 0.19
N THR A 142 9.05 -0.04 0.17
CA THR A 142 10.17 0.92 0.21
C THR A 142 10.18 1.80 -1.04
N LEU A 143 9.97 1.23 -2.22
CA LEU A 143 9.83 1.98 -3.45
C LEU A 143 8.66 2.97 -3.37
N SER A 144 7.52 2.53 -2.84
CA SER A 144 6.36 3.39 -2.61
C SER A 144 6.68 4.55 -1.65
N LEU A 145 7.44 4.30 -0.58
CA LEU A 145 7.90 5.33 0.35
C LEU A 145 8.79 6.37 -0.35
N VAL A 146 9.75 5.90 -1.15
CA VAL A 146 10.63 6.80 -1.93
C VAL A 146 9.82 7.68 -2.88
N ILE A 147 8.87 7.09 -3.63
CA ILE A 147 8.00 7.84 -4.55
C ILE A 147 7.13 8.85 -3.76
N GLY A 148 6.60 8.46 -2.59
CA GLY A 148 5.84 9.37 -1.72
C GLY A 148 6.67 10.55 -1.23
N LEU A 149 7.94 10.32 -0.87
CA LEU A 149 8.88 11.39 -0.49
C LEU A 149 9.20 12.31 -1.68
N LEU A 150 9.42 11.74 -2.86
CA LEU A 150 9.64 12.53 -4.10
C LEU A 150 8.40 13.37 -4.44
N LEU A 151 7.19 12.82 -4.28
CA LEU A 151 5.95 13.56 -4.47
C LEU A 151 5.83 14.72 -3.49
N LYS A 152 6.22 14.52 -2.22
CA LYS A 152 6.23 15.59 -1.22
C LYS A 152 7.21 16.72 -1.59
N VAL A 153 8.41 16.36 -2.07
CA VAL A 153 9.38 17.33 -2.56
C VAL A 153 8.82 18.08 -3.78
N ALA A 154 8.22 17.36 -4.73
CA ALA A 154 7.58 17.95 -5.90
C ALA A 154 6.43 18.88 -5.52
N ASN A 155 5.57 18.47 -4.56
CA ASN A 155 4.49 19.29 -4.03
C ASN A 155 5.02 20.63 -3.47
N LYS A 156 6.11 20.58 -2.69
CA LYS A 156 6.75 21.79 -2.16
C LYS A 156 7.35 22.68 -3.26
N LYS A 157 7.94 22.06 -4.30
CA LYS A 157 8.59 22.78 -5.39
C LYS A 157 7.59 23.42 -6.37
N TYR A 158 6.53 22.69 -6.72
CA TYR A 158 5.58 23.10 -7.76
C TYR A 158 4.26 23.64 -7.22
N GLY A 159 4.02 23.55 -5.91
CA GLY A 159 2.83 24.13 -5.28
C GLY A 159 1.52 23.40 -5.62
N TYR A 160 1.51 22.07 -5.71
CA TYR A 160 0.29 21.27 -6.02
C TYR A 160 -0.82 21.41 -4.97
N GLY A 161 -0.48 21.87 -3.76
CA GLY A 161 -1.46 22.08 -2.69
C GLY A 161 -1.92 20.79 -2.01
N LEU A 162 -1.10 19.74 -2.01
CA LEU A 162 -1.45 18.44 -1.38
C LEU A 162 -1.58 18.54 0.14
N GLU A 163 -0.98 19.54 0.76
CA GLU A 163 -1.14 19.86 2.18
C GLU A 163 -2.46 20.54 2.52
N LYS A 164 -3.14 21.16 1.53
CA LYS A 164 -4.40 21.90 1.75
C LYS A 164 -5.59 20.94 1.81
N ALA A 165 -6.59 21.29 2.62
CA ALA A 165 -7.88 20.62 2.62
C ALA A 165 -8.59 20.76 1.26
N ASN A 166 -9.43 19.78 0.91
CA ASN A 166 -10.27 19.86 -0.29
C ASN A 166 -11.57 20.63 -0.01
N ILE A 167 -12.03 20.58 1.25
CA ILE A 167 -13.25 21.25 1.72
C ILE A 167 -12.81 22.40 2.61
N GLU A 168 -13.06 23.63 2.20
CA GLU A 168 -12.96 24.78 3.08
C GLU A 168 -14.08 24.70 4.13
N LYS A 169 -13.70 24.72 5.41
CA LYS A 169 -14.69 24.85 6.48
C LYS A 169 -15.33 26.23 6.34
N LYS A 170 -16.60 26.27 5.98
CA LYS A 170 -17.42 27.46 6.12
C LYS A 170 -17.56 27.84 7.59
#